data_f1cfa3fa0cb3ae15d8ca19566f66bb70
#
_entry.id   f1cfa3fa0cb3ae15d8ca19566f66bb70
#
_cell.length_a   1.000
_cell.length_b   1.000
_cell.length_c   1.000
_cell.angle_alpha   90.00
_cell.angle_beta   90.00
_cell.angle_gamma   90.00
#
_symmetry.space_group_name_H-M   'P 1'
#
loop_
_entity.id
_entity.type
_entity.pdbx_description
1 polymer ?
#
loop_
_entity_poly.entity_id
_entity_poly.type
_entity_poly.pdbx_seq_one_letter_code
_entity_poly.pdbx_strand_id
1 'polypeptide(L)' 'MEDRFEIIEINSLQELVKLKHAFEKNNNLGIDIRNLIDKNERRRVMDFITGITFGRNLKIRSINNAGVFLLYEKF' A
#
# COMPACT_ATOMS: atom_id res chain seq x y z
N MET A 1 -13.18 -19.72 4.15
CA MET A 1 -12.57 -18.53 4.75
C MET A 1 -12.53 -17.41 3.74
N GLU A 2 -12.85 -16.22 4.17
CA GLU A 2 -12.87 -15.09 3.27
C GLU A 2 -11.49 -14.48 3.14
N ASP A 3 -11.11 -14.22 1.89
CA ASP A 3 -9.89 -13.46 1.62
C ASP A 3 -10.27 -11.98 1.60
N ARG A 4 -9.88 -11.29 2.63
CA ARG A 4 -10.16 -9.87 2.73
C ARG A 4 -8.90 -9.06 2.64
N PHE A 5 -8.98 -8.00 1.87
CA PHE A 5 -7.95 -6.96 1.86
C PHE A 5 -8.41 -5.84 2.76
N GLU A 6 -7.61 -5.54 3.75
CA GLU A 6 -7.83 -4.33 4.53
C GLU A 6 -7.32 -3.17 3.68
N ILE A 7 -8.14 -2.14 3.50
CA ILE A 7 -7.74 -0.99 2.71
C ILE A 7 -7.29 0.12 3.63
N ILE A 8 -6.04 0.53 3.46
CA ILE A 8 -5.45 1.60 4.26
C ILE A 8 -5.41 2.85 3.42
N GLU A 9 -6.06 3.90 3.90
CA GLU A 9 -6.09 5.18 3.22
C GLU A 9 -4.94 6.04 3.72
N ILE A 10 -4.13 6.55 2.80
CA ILE A 10 -2.99 7.41 3.12
C ILE A 10 -3.26 8.79 2.55
N ASN A 11 -3.52 9.75 3.40
CA ASN A 11 -3.84 11.12 3.01
C ASN A 11 -2.67 12.09 3.20
N SER A 12 -1.65 11.66 3.92
CA SER A 12 -0.43 12.45 4.13
C SER A 12 0.73 11.52 4.36
N LEU A 13 1.94 12.05 4.16
CA LEU A 13 3.16 11.27 4.37
C LEU A 13 3.27 10.76 5.81
N GLN A 14 2.77 11.52 6.77
CA GLN A 14 2.82 11.13 8.17
C GLN A 14 2.02 9.87 8.45
N GLU A 15 1.06 9.54 7.61
CA GLU A 15 0.23 8.36 7.78
C GLU A 15 0.91 7.07 7.33
N LEU A 16 2.15 7.14 6.84
CA LEU A 16 2.90 5.93 6.50
C LEU A 16 3.02 4.96 7.67
N VAL A 17 2.96 5.47 8.89
CA VAL A 17 3.01 4.62 10.06
C VAL A 17 1.85 3.63 10.08
N LYS A 18 0.72 3.99 9.51
CA LYS A 18 -0.43 3.08 9.40
C LYS A 18 -0.08 1.85 8.57
N LEU A 19 0.65 2.06 7.47
CA LEU A 19 1.06 0.96 6.61
C LEU A 19 2.02 0.03 7.35
N LYS A 20 2.96 0.61 8.08
CA LYS A 20 3.91 -0.18 8.84
C LYS A 20 3.17 -1.11 9.81
N HIS A 21 2.21 -0.56 10.57
CA HIS A 21 1.44 -1.36 11.51
C HIS A 21 0.60 -2.42 10.80
N ALA A 22 -0.02 -2.05 9.68
CA ALA A 22 -0.86 -2.99 8.95
C ALA A 22 -0.05 -4.16 8.40
N PHE A 23 1.16 -3.89 7.88
CA PHE A 23 2.03 -4.94 7.36
C PHE A 23 2.56 -5.87 8.43
N GLU A 24 2.61 -5.42 9.67
CA GLU A 24 2.99 -6.30 10.77
C GLU A 24 1.96 -7.39 11.01
N LYS A 25 0.74 -7.15 10.61
CA LYS A 25 -0.37 -8.08 10.84
C LYS A 25 -0.73 -8.90 9.61
N ASN A 26 -0.54 -8.34 8.42
CA ASN A 26 -1.03 -8.96 7.20
C ASN A 26 -0.20 -8.50 6.01
N ASN A 27 0.14 -9.44 5.12
CA ASN A 27 0.84 -9.12 3.89
C ASN A 27 -0.11 -8.80 2.74
N ASN A 28 -1.41 -8.98 2.94
CA ASN A 28 -2.41 -8.71 1.91
C ASN A 28 -3.13 -7.42 2.26
N LEU A 29 -2.76 -6.34 1.60
CA LEU A 29 -3.29 -5.01 1.91
C LEU A 29 -3.70 -4.28 0.65
N GLY A 30 -4.79 -3.50 0.77
CA GLY A 30 -5.12 -2.48 -0.19
C GLY A 30 -4.61 -1.15 0.31
N ILE A 31 -4.07 -0.34 -0.57
CA ILE A 31 -3.54 0.97 -0.21
C ILE A 31 -4.17 2.00 -1.14
N ASP A 32 -4.79 3.01 -0.54
CA ASP A 32 -5.49 4.06 -1.26
C ASP A 32 -4.78 5.39 -1.04
N ILE A 33 -4.20 5.93 -2.11
CA ILE A 33 -3.50 7.22 -2.04
C ILE A 33 -4.18 8.28 -2.90
N ARG A 34 -5.46 8.09 -3.22
CA ARG A 34 -6.16 9.02 -4.11
C ARG A 34 -6.24 10.43 -3.54
N ASN A 35 -6.30 10.56 -2.23
CA ASN A 35 -6.37 11.87 -1.58
C ASN A 35 -5.01 12.50 -1.31
N LEU A 36 -3.95 11.81 -1.66
CA LEU A 36 -2.60 12.31 -1.47
C LEU A 36 -2.21 13.12 -2.70
N ILE A 37 -2.37 14.43 -2.62
CA ILE A 37 -2.29 15.33 -3.78
C ILE A 37 -0.85 15.71 -4.12
N ASP A 38 0.00 15.90 -3.11
CA ASP A 38 1.37 16.36 -3.30
C ASP A 38 2.20 15.29 -4.02
N LYS A 39 2.80 15.66 -5.15
CA LYS A 39 3.54 14.72 -5.98
C LYS A 39 4.75 14.14 -5.25
N ASN A 40 5.44 14.95 -4.46
CA ASN A 40 6.61 14.48 -3.74
C ASN A 40 6.22 13.49 -2.66
N GLU A 41 5.12 13.74 -1.97
CA GLU A 41 4.63 12.82 -0.96
C GLU A 41 4.15 11.52 -1.60
N ARG A 42 3.45 11.61 -2.72
CA ARG A 42 3.02 10.40 -3.45
C ARG A 42 4.21 9.54 -3.82
N ARG A 43 5.27 10.18 -4.31
CA ARG A 43 6.47 9.47 -4.70
C ARG A 43 7.11 8.76 -3.52
N ARG A 44 7.18 9.43 -2.37
CA ARG A 44 7.75 8.83 -1.16
C ARG A 44 6.93 7.65 -0.69
N VAL A 45 5.60 7.77 -0.73
CA VAL A 45 4.73 6.68 -0.35
C VAL A 45 4.93 5.50 -1.29
N MET A 46 5.01 5.76 -2.60
CA MET A 46 5.21 4.70 -3.58
C MET A 46 6.57 4.04 -3.41
N ASP A 47 7.61 4.80 -3.09
CA ASP A 47 8.93 4.24 -2.83
C ASP A 47 8.90 3.31 -1.62
N PHE A 48 8.17 3.70 -0.58
CA PHE A 48 8.00 2.88 0.61
C PHE A 48 7.27 1.58 0.27
N ILE A 49 6.18 1.69 -0.49
CA ILE A 49 5.40 0.52 -0.91
C ILE A 49 6.24 -0.43 -1.75
N THR A 50 6.99 0.13 -2.69
CA THR A 50 7.87 -0.66 -3.55
C THR A 50 8.94 -1.38 -2.73
N GLY A 51 9.50 -0.70 -1.74
CA GLY A 51 10.51 -1.31 -0.86
C GLY A 51 9.95 -2.48 -0.07
N ILE A 52 8.74 -2.34 0.47
CA ILE A 52 8.11 -3.44 1.20
C ILE A 52 7.80 -4.60 0.24
N THR A 53 7.28 -4.28 -0.93
CA THR A 53 6.94 -5.29 -1.93
C THR A 53 8.16 -6.13 -2.28
N PHE A 54 9.29 -5.48 -2.50
CA PHE A 54 10.53 -6.16 -2.80
C PHE A 54 11.04 -6.96 -1.60
N GLY A 55 11.07 -6.32 -0.43
CA GLY A 55 11.64 -6.95 0.76
C GLY A 55 10.86 -8.16 1.24
N ARG A 56 9.58 -8.20 1.00
CA ARG A 56 8.72 -9.31 1.42
C ARG A 56 8.30 -10.21 0.27
N ASN A 57 8.83 -9.97 -0.93
CA ASN A 57 8.51 -10.77 -2.11
C ASN A 57 7.00 -10.82 -2.38
N LEU A 58 6.38 -9.66 -2.32
CA LEU A 58 4.95 -9.53 -2.60
C LEU A 58 4.71 -9.13 -4.05
N LYS A 59 3.48 -9.29 -4.49
CA LYS A 59 3.02 -8.72 -5.75
C LYS A 59 2.25 -7.45 -5.48
N ILE A 60 2.31 -6.52 -6.42
CA ILE A 60 1.55 -5.28 -6.36
C ILE A 60 0.72 -5.16 -7.63
N ARG A 61 -0.52 -4.74 -7.46
CA ARG A 61 -1.43 -4.57 -8.57
C ARG A 61 -2.18 -3.25 -8.41
N SER A 62 -2.18 -2.44 -9.46
CA SER A 62 -2.95 -1.20 -9.49
C SER A 62 -4.40 -1.50 -9.90
N ILE A 63 -5.33 -0.91 -9.17
CA ILE A 63 -6.75 -1.02 -9.50
C ILE A 63 -7.16 0.25 -10.24
N ASN A 64 -7.62 0.10 -11.46
CA ASN A 64 -8.21 1.14 -12.33
C ASN A 64 -7.38 2.43 -12.48
N ASN A 65 -6.10 2.37 -12.24
CA ASN A 65 -5.17 3.51 -12.38
C ASN A 65 -5.56 4.74 -11.58
N ALA A 66 -6.30 4.56 -10.50
CA ALA A 66 -6.83 5.69 -9.74
C ALA A 66 -6.07 5.96 -8.45
N GLY A 67 -4.99 5.23 -8.20
CA GLY A 67 -4.25 5.41 -6.95
C GLY A 67 -4.65 4.45 -5.86
N VAL A 68 -5.24 3.33 -6.24
CA VAL A 68 -5.53 2.23 -5.31
C VAL A 68 -4.71 1.04 -5.73
N PHE A 69 -4.00 0.44 -4.78
CA PHE A 69 -3.09 -0.68 -5.05
C PHE A 69 -3.40 -1.84 -4.13
N LEU A 70 -3.27 -3.05 -4.65
CA LEU A 70 -3.33 -4.26 -3.84
C LEU A 70 -1.94 -4.88 -3.75
N LEU A 71 -1.53 -5.21 -2.54
CA LEU A 71 -0.30 -5.95 -2.30
C LEU A 71 -0.68 -7.31 -1.75
N TYR A 72 -0.07 -8.36 -2.27
CA TYR A 72 -0.43 -9.72 -1.86
C TYR A 72 0.74 -10.67 -2.04
N GLU A 73 0.67 -11.77 -1.33
CA GLU A 73 1.74 -12.76 -1.37
C GLU A 73 1.76 -13.50 -2.69
N LYS A 74 2.97 -13.83 -3.14
CA LYS A 74 3.14 -14.69 -4.31
C LYS A 74 2.95 -16.14 -3.93
N PHE A 75 2.39 -16.87 -4.83
CA PHE A 75 2.25 -18.31 -4.69
C PHE A 75 3.02 -19.03 -5.77
#